data_c8876d23a1a1b9ef60211c20bc86c24f
#
_entry.id   c8876d23a1a1b9ef60211c20bc86c24f
#
_cell.length_a   1.000
_cell.length_b   1.000
_cell.length_c   1.000
_cell.angle_alpha   90.00
_cell.angle_beta   90.00
_cell.angle_gamma   90.00
#
_symmetry.space_group_name_H-M   'P 1'
#
loop_
_entity.id
_entity.type
_entity.pdbx_description
1 polymer ?
#
loop_
_entity_poly.entity_id
_entity_poly.type
_entity_poly.pdbx_seq_one_letter_code
_entity_poly.pdbx_strand_id
1 'polypeptide(L)'
;MSDFLGIDTSNYTTSAAIYESPHNVLLQEKMLLPVKKGEKGIRQSDAVFHHTVQLPEIIDKLFKKTGKRDISAVGVSYAPRRLEGSYMPCFLTGISAATAVSRALSVPLYRFSHQEGHIAAALYSAGRLELLNEPFIAFHVSGGTTEAVLVNPDNEHIINAEIVASSSDLKAGQAIDRVGVMLSLNFPAGPELERLSEKSNAVFKIKPSMKNADCSLSGVENKCKKMLTENYEKSDIALFCIDSVIAALDGMYKALMPKYGALPVVFSGGVTSNKRIKNYFHDKYNAVFAEPAFSADNAAGTAVLSSIMYDRRK
;
A
#
# COMPACT_ATOMS: atom_id res chain seq x y z
N MET A 1 19.60 17.66 14.81
CA MET A 1 18.82 17.15 13.67
C MET A 1 19.41 15.81 13.29
N SER A 2 18.56 14.83 13.02
CA SER A 2 19.00 13.51 12.56
C SER A 2 18.27 13.17 11.28
N ASP A 3 19.02 12.83 10.23
CA ASP A 3 18.47 12.42 8.95
C ASP A 3 18.55 10.88 8.81
N PHE A 4 17.54 10.29 8.22
CA PHE A 4 17.40 8.85 8.05
C PHE A 4 17.17 8.51 6.58
N LEU A 5 18.09 7.75 6.00
CA LEU A 5 17.98 7.31 4.61
C LEU A 5 17.19 5.99 4.55
N GLY A 6 16.12 5.96 3.78
CA GLY A 6 15.38 4.75 3.42
C GLY A 6 15.65 4.35 1.98
N ILE A 7 15.78 3.05 1.71
CA ILE A 7 15.93 2.48 0.36
C ILE A 7 14.94 1.34 0.20
N ASP A 8 14.19 1.34 -0.91
CA ASP A 8 13.30 0.25 -1.29
C ASP A 8 13.44 -0.07 -2.79
N THR A 9 13.76 -1.32 -3.09
CA THR A 9 13.87 -1.88 -4.43
C THR A 9 12.93 -3.06 -4.61
N SER A 10 11.72 -2.91 -4.11
CA SER A 10 10.67 -3.92 -4.22
C SER A 10 9.90 -3.80 -5.53
N ASN A 11 9.42 -4.93 -6.02
CA ASN A 11 8.49 -5.03 -7.14
C ASN A 11 8.81 -4.16 -8.36
N TYR A 12 8.02 -3.09 -8.57
CA TYR A 12 8.03 -2.29 -9.80
C TYR A 12 8.58 -0.88 -9.60
N THR A 13 9.07 -0.54 -8.41
CA THR A 13 9.52 0.82 -8.10
C THR A 13 10.87 0.83 -7.41
N THR A 14 11.84 1.54 -7.99
CA THR A 14 13.07 1.91 -7.30
C THR A 14 12.82 3.19 -6.54
N SER A 15 13.10 3.24 -5.24
CA SER A 15 12.86 4.42 -4.42
C SER A 15 13.89 4.63 -3.33
N ALA A 16 14.12 5.90 -2.99
CA ALA A 16 14.90 6.34 -1.84
C ALA A 16 14.20 7.54 -1.18
N ALA A 17 14.33 7.64 0.13
CA ALA A 17 13.73 8.73 0.91
C ALA A 17 14.68 9.18 2.02
N ILE A 18 14.60 10.45 2.38
CA ILE A 18 15.23 11.02 3.58
C ILE A 18 14.11 11.53 4.49
N TYR A 19 14.11 11.03 5.71
CA TYR A 19 13.24 11.50 6.79
C TYR A 19 14.07 12.31 7.79
N GLU A 20 13.64 13.51 8.09
CA GLU A 20 14.29 14.46 9.02
C GLU A 20 13.50 14.50 10.34
N SER A 21 14.12 14.05 11.41
CA SER A 21 13.58 14.12 12.77
C SER A 21 14.30 15.24 13.56
N PRO A 22 13.59 16.06 14.35
CA PRO A 22 12.18 15.95 14.77
C PRO A 22 11.18 16.73 13.90
N HIS A 23 11.61 17.37 12.81
CA HIS A 23 10.75 18.25 12.01
C HIS A 23 9.66 17.51 11.22
N ASN A 24 9.67 16.17 11.23
CA ASN A 24 8.73 15.34 10.51
C ASN A 24 8.66 15.66 9.00
N VAL A 25 9.80 16.03 8.41
CA VAL A 25 9.93 16.31 6.98
C VAL A 25 10.42 15.07 6.26
N LEU A 26 9.74 14.72 5.18
CA LEU A 26 10.11 13.60 4.34
C LEU A 26 10.25 14.04 2.88
N LEU A 27 11.39 13.71 2.30
CA LEU A 27 11.69 13.92 0.89
C LEU A 27 11.96 12.58 0.25
N GLN A 28 11.36 12.32 -0.91
CA GLN A 28 11.52 11.04 -1.61
C GLN A 28 11.67 11.23 -3.11
N GLU A 29 12.41 10.31 -3.72
CA GLU A 29 12.50 10.13 -5.15
C GLU A 29 12.18 8.68 -5.50
N LYS A 30 11.45 8.47 -6.60
CA LYS A 30 11.08 7.14 -7.06
C LYS A 30 10.96 7.06 -8.56
N MET A 31 11.19 5.89 -9.11
CA MET A 31 11.12 5.60 -10.54
C MET A 31 10.51 4.22 -10.76
N LEU A 32 9.52 4.14 -11.64
CA LEU A 32 8.93 2.87 -12.03
C LEU A 32 9.90 2.08 -12.93
N LEU A 33 9.92 0.76 -12.75
CA LEU A 33 10.61 -0.11 -13.66
C LEU A 33 9.90 -0.15 -15.03
N PRO A 34 10.64 -0.23 -16.14
CA PRO A 34 10.04 -0.37 -17.46
C PRO A 34 9.43 -1.77 -17.62
N VAL A 35 8.11 -1.84 -17.70
CA VAL A 35 7.39 -3.08 -18.03
C VAL A 35 7.03 -3.04 -19.51
N LYS A 36 7.36 -4.09 -20.26
CA LYS A 36 7.04 -4.16 -21.67
C LYS A 36 5.52 -4.20 -21.90
N LYS A 37 5.06 -3.49 -22.90
CA LYS A 37 3.63 -3.44 -23.26
C LYS A 37 3.11 -4.85 -23.55
N GLY A 38 2.06 -5.27 -22.82
CA GLY A 38 1.45 -6.59 -22.95
C GLY A 38 1.98 -7.66 -21.98
N GLU A 39 3.04 -7.41 -21.23
CA GLU A 39 3.50 -8.30 -20.17
C GLU A 39 2.71 -8.06 -18.87
N LYS A 40 2.42 -9.15 -18.16
CA LYS A 40 1.67 -9.12 -16.88
C LYS A 40 2.55 -8.95 -15.65
N GLY A 41 3.87 -8.74 -15.84
CA GLY A 41 4.83 -8.65 -14.77
C GLY A 41 6.25 -8.45 -15.28
N ILE A 42 7.23 -8.38 -14.40
CA ILE A 42 8.66 -8.30 -14.71
C ILE A 42 9.36 -9.52 -14.13
N ARG A 43 10.31 -10.09 -14.86
CA ARG A 43 11.16 -11.16 -14.35
C ARG A 43 12.07 -10.62 -13.24
N GLN A 44 12.35 -11.42 -12.23
CA GLN A 44 13.17 -10.98 -11.10
C GLN A 44 14.59 -10.57 -11.51
N SER A 45 15.19 -11.25 -12.50
CA SER A 45 16.49 -10.84 -13.09
C SER A 45 16.43 -9.44 -13.71
N ASP A 46 15.35 -9.15 -14.43
CA ASP A 46 15.16 -7.86 -15.10
C ASP A 46 14.88 -6.76 -14.05
N ALA A 47 14.12 -7.09 -13.00
CA ALA A 47 13.90 -6.19 -11.88
C ALA A 47 15.23 -5.84 -11.19
N VAL A 48 16.08 -6.82 -10.86
CA VAL A 48 17.41 -6.59 -10.29
C VAL A 48 18.24 -5.68 -11.21
N PHE A 49 18.26 -5.94 -12.51
CA PHE A 49 19.00 -5.12 -13.48
C PHE A 49 18.50 -3.67 -13.46
N HIS A 50 17.19 -3.46 -13.59
CA HIS A 50 16.62 -2.12 -13.63
C HIS A 50 16.81 -1.36 -12.32
N HIS A 51 16.62 -2.02 -11.17
CA HIS A 51 16.90 -1.40 -9.88
C HIS A 51 18.37 -0.98 -9.75
N THR A 52 19.30 -1.82 -10.24
CA THR A 52 20.75 -1.51 -10.22
C THR A 52 21.07 -0.29 -11.07
N VAL A 53 20.42 -0.13 -12.21
CA VAL A 53 20.59 1.04 -13.09
C VAL A 53 19.95 2.30 -12.51
N GLN A 54 18.74 2.18 -11.97
CA GLN A 54 17.95 3.34 -11.51
C GLN A 54 18.38 3.87 -10.13
N LEU A 55 18.83 3.00 -9.22
CA LEU A 55 19.10 3.39 -7.83
C LEU A 55 20.14 4.51 -7.69
N PRO A 56 21.30 4.47 -8.43
CA PRO A 56 22.26 5.58 -8.41
C PRO A 56 21.63 6.92 -8.85
N GLU A 57 20.79 6.90 -9.90
CA GLU A 57 20.11 8.10 -10.39
C GLU A 57 19.11 8.66 -9.36
N ILE A 58 18.35 7.78 -8.71
CA ILE A 58 17.40 8.14 -7.67
C ILE A 58 18.11 8.78 -6.47
N ILE A 59 19.19 8.16 -6.01
CA ILE A 59 19.99 8.69 -4.90
C ILE A 59 20.60 10.06 -5.27
N ASP A 60 21.18 10.20 -6.46
CA ASP A 60 21.74 11.46 -6.93
C ASP A 60 20.68 12.58 -6.99
N LYS A 61 19.50 12.29 -7.54
CA LYS A 61 18.37 13.24 -7.57
C LYS A 61 17.94 13.64 -6.16
N LEU A 62 17.81 12.67 -5.25
CA LEU A 62 17.40 12.92 -3.86
C LEU A 62 18.39 13.86 -3.16
N PHE A 63 19.71 13.58 -3.24
CA PHE A 63 20.72 14.41 -2.60
C PHE A 63 20.94 15.76 -3.28
N LYS A 64 20.75 15.88 -4.59
CA LYS A 64 20.73 17.18 -5.27
C LYS A 64 19.59 18.07 -4.78
N LYS A 65 18.44 17.48 -4.50
CA LYS A 65 17.25 18.19 -4.00
C LYS A 65 17.36 18.55 -2.52
N THR A 66 17.96 17.68 -1.72
CA THR A 66 18.06 17.85 -0.26
C THR A 66 19.34 18.53 0.19
N GLY A 67 20.36 18.62 -0.66
CA GLY A 67 21.71 19.07 -0.28
C GLY A 67 22.45 18.06 0.59
N LYS A 68 23.54 18.51 1.22
CA LYS A 68 24.35 17.69 2.14
C LYS A 68 23.52 17.35 3.38
N ARG A 69 23.48 16.07 3.74
CA ARG A 69 22.76 15.52 4.88
C ARG A 69 23.69 14.75 5.81
N ASP A 70 23.39 14.81 7.11
CA ASP A 70 24.10 14.06 8.14
C ASP A 70 23.25 12.83 8.49
N ILE A 71 23.47 11.75 7.75
CA ILE A 71 22.70 10.52 7.88
C ILE A 71 23.05 9.80 9.17
N SER A 72 22.08 9.64 10.07
CA SER A 72 22.23 9.02 11.38
C SER A 72 21.98 7.51 11.35
N ALA A 73 21.16 7.03 10.43
CA ALA A 73 20.98 5.60 10.15
C ALA A 73 20.44 5.37 8.74
N VAL A 74 20.62 4.15 8.25
CA VAL A 74 20.10 3.69 6.95
C VAL A 74 19.07 2.58 7.19
N GLY A 75 17.91 2.67 6.53
CA GLY A 75 16.92 1.63 6.47
C GLY A 75 16.81 1.03 5.09
N VAL A 76 16.46 -0.25 5.02
CA VAL A 76 16.27 -0.94 3.75
C VAL A 76 15.14 -1.96 3.82
N SER A 77 14.32 -2.03 2.78
CA SER A 77 13.41 -3.15 2.59
C SER A 77 14.21 -4.39 2.17
N TYR A 78 14.06 -5.51 2.91
CA TYR A 78 14.87 -6.71 2.68
C TYR A 78 14.10 -7.88 2.08
N ALA A 79 12.77 -7.88 2.22
CA ALA A 79 11.88 -8.93 1.76
C ALA A 79 10.46 -8.37 1.63
N PRO A 80 9.55 -9.05 0.91
CA PRO A 80 8.14 -8.64 0.83
C PRO A 80 7.47 -8.56 2.20
N ARG A 81 7.65 -9.59 3.03
CA ARG A 81 7.09 -9.72 4.38
C ARG A 81 8.11 -10.32 5.32
N ARG A 82 7.92 -10.12 6.64
CA ARG A 82 8.75 -10.75 7.68
C ARG A 82 8.25 -12.16 7.97
N LEU A 83 8.41 -13.05 7.00
CA LEU A 83 8.04 -14.45 7.08
C LEU A 83 9.18 -15.31 6.51
N GLU A 84 9.39 -16.50 7.08
CA GLU A 84 10.31 -17.46 6.52
C GLU A 84 9.95 -17.81 5.07
N GLY A 85 10.95 -17.86 4.18
CA GLY A 85 10.74 -18.08 2.76
C GLY A 85 10.22 -16.87 1.96
N SER A 86 9.91 -15.74 2.59
CA SER A 86 9.55 -14.51 1.90
C SER A 86 10.80 -13.86 1.31
N TYR A 87 11.17 -14.28 0.10
CA TYR A 87 12.37 -13.83 -0.60
C TYR A 87 12.07 -13.46 -2.05
N MET A 88 12.61 -12.31 -2.49
CA MET A 88 12.64 -11.92 -3.89
C MET A 88 14.00 -11.30 -4.23
N PRO A 89 14.66 -11.71 -5.34
CA PRO A 89 16.00 -11.21 -5.73
C PRO A 89 16.09 -9.69 -5.87
N CYS A 90 15.04 -9.00 -6.27
CA CYS A 90 15.05 -7.55 -6.47
C CYS A 90 15.47 -6.75 -5.23
N PHE A 91 15.20 -7.25 -4.02
CA PHE A 91 15.62 -6.59 -2.77
C PHE A 91 17.15 -6.56 -2.57
N LEU A 92 17.89 -7.47 -3.21
CA LEU A 92 19.35 -7.53 -3.06
C LEU A 92 20.04 -6.24 -3.50
N THR A 93 19.52 -5.55 -4.50
CA THR A 93 20.06 -4.27 -4.96
C THR A 93 20.01 -3.21 -3.85
N GLY A 94 18.86 -3.05 -3.22
CA GLY A 94 18.68 -2.12 -2.09
C GLY A 94 19.55 -2.49 -0.90
N ILE A 95 19.59 -3.77 -0.54
CA ILE A 95 20.41 -4.28 0.58
C ILE A 95 21.90 -4.01 0.33
N SER A 96 22.39 -4.23 -0.89
CA SER A 96 23.79 -3.97 -1.25
C SER A 96 24.13 -2.50 -1.10
N ALA A 97 23.34 -1.62 -1.69
CA ALA A 97 23.54 -0.17 -1.61
C ALA A 97 23.45 0.34 -0.17
N ALA A 98 22.41 -0.04 0.57
CA ALA A 98 22.21 0.37 1.96
C ALA A 98 23.36 -0.10 2.87
N THR A 99 23.87 -1.32 2.66
CA THR A 99 25.02 -1.85 3.40
C THR A 99 26.29 -1.04 3.11
N ALA A 100 26.56 -0.73 1.84
CA ALA A 100 27.73 0.06 1.44
C ALA A 100 27.68 1.47 2.07
N VAL A 101 26.54 2.15 1.98
CA VAL A 101 26.34 3.49 2.58
C VAL A 101 26.48 3.45 4.10
N SER A 102 25.79 2.52 4.77
CA SER A 102 25.86 2.38 6.23
C SER A 102 27.29 2.18 6.72
N ARG A 103 28.06 1.33 6.06
CA ARG A 103 29.45 1.06 6.43
C ARG A 103 30.40 2.23 6.12
N ALA A 104 30.23 2.88 4.96
CA ALA A 104 31.01 4.05 4.60
C ALA A 104 30.81 5.24 5.57
N LEU A 105 29.59 5.41 6.07
CA LEU A 105 29.24 6.45 7.04
C LEU A 105 29.41 6.02 8.50
N SER A 106 29.69 4.75 8.76
CA SER A 106 29.79 4.17 10.10
C SER A 106 28.50 4.36 10.93
N VAL A 107 27.33 4.23 10.29
CA VAL A 107 26.02 4.38 10.92
C VAL A 107 25.25 3.04 10.93
N PRO A 108 24.24 2.88 11.83
CA PRO A 108 23.42 1.68 11.86
C PRO A 108 22.68 1.40 10.55
N LEU A 109 22.52 0.11 10.22
CA LEU A 109 21.66 -0.40 9.15
C LEU A 109 20.48 -1.16 9.76
N TYR A 110 19.26 -0.71 9.47
CA TYR A 110 18.02 -1.37 9.89
C TYR A 110 17.33 -2.03 8.70
N ARG A 111 16.77 -3.22 8.91
CA ARG A 111 16.09 -4.01 7.89
C ARG A 111 14.62 -4.15 8.23
N PHE A 112 13.77 -3.75 7.29
CA PHE A 112 12.31 -3.84 7.40
C PHE A 112 11.77 -4.66 6.22
N SER A 113 10.63 -5.29 6.38
CA SER A 113 9.91 -5.82 5.22
C SER A 113 9.27 -4.68 4.44
N HIS A 114 9.01 -4.91 3.17
CA HIS A 114 8.29 -3.98 2.32
C HIS A 114 6.88 -3.67 2.88
N GLN A 115 6.20 -4.70 3.43
CA GLN A 115 4.90 -4.53 4.08
C GLN A 115 4.97 -3.58 5.29
N GLU A 116 6.00 -3.70 6.14
CA GLU A 116 6.21 -2.76 7.26
C GLU A 116 6.45 -1.34 6.76
N GLY A 117 7.22 -1.18 5.68
CA GLY A 117 7.42 0.11 5.02
C GLY A 117 6.11 0.72 4.51
N HIS A 118 5.24 -0.06 3.87
CA HIS A 118 3.93 0.41 3.42
C HIS A 118 3.03 0.87 4.57
N ILE A 119 2.99 0.11 5.66
CA ILE A 119 2.20 0.46 6.84
C ILE A 119 2.70 1.78 7.45
N ALA A 120 4.01 1.91 7.64
CA ALA A 120 4.60 3.13 8.21
C ALA A 120 4.42 4.35 7.29
N ALA A 121 4.55 4.20 5.97
CA ALA A 121 4.29 5.27 5.00
C ALA A 121 2.82 5.72 5.03
N ALA A 122 1.88 4.78 5.17
CA ALA A 122 0.46 5.09 5.31
C ALA A 122 0.19 5.89 6.57
N LEU A 123 0.71 5.46 7.71
CA LEU A 123 0.55 6.16 9.00
C LEU A 123 1.23 7.53 9.00
N TYR A 124 2.43 7.64 8.43
CA TYR A 124 3.13 8.91 8.29
C TYR A 124 2.29 9.92 7.51
N SER A 125 1.82 9.53 6.32
CA SER A 125 1.04 10.42 5.46
C SER A 125 -0.30 10.84 6.07
N ALA A 126 -0.87 9.99 6.91
CA ALA A 126 -2.10 10.25 7.63
C ALA A 126 -1.91 11.04 8.94
N GLY A 127 -0.66 11.31 9.35
CA GLY A 127 -0.37 11.97 10.62
C GLY A 127 -0.71 11.12 11.84
N ARG A 128 -0.63 9.79 11.74
CA ARG A 128 -1.09 8.83 12.74
C ARG A 128 0.00 7.81 13.17
N LEU A 129 1.27 8.27 13.22
CA LEU A 129 2.39 7.40 13.64
C LEU A 129 2.25 6.85 15.06
N GLU A 130 1.45 7.50 15.92
CA GLU A 130 1.15 7.01 17.25
C GLU A 130 0.49 5.62 17.26
N LEU A 131 -0.22 5.25 16.20
CA LEU A 131 -0.83 3.92 16.05
C LEU A 131 0.21 2.78 16.00
N LEU A 132 1.49 3.08 15.76
CA LEU A 132 2.56 2.07 15.88
C LEU A 132 2.73 1.54 17.33
N ASN A 133 2.10 2.18 18.31
CA ASN A 133 2.17 1.80 19.73
C ASN A 133 0.93 1.04 20.22
N GLU A 134 -0.05 0.78 19.36
CA GLU A 134 -1.27 0.05 19.70
C GLU A 134 -1.70 -0.88 18.56
N PRO A 135 -2.49 -1.94 18.81
CA PRO A 135 -3.00 -2.80 17.76
C PRO A 135 -3.97 -2.06 16.84
N PHE A 136 -3.88 -2.32 15.52
CA PHE A 136 -4.81 -1.80 14.52
C PHE A 136 -4.95 -2.76 13.32
N ILE A 137 -5.96 -2.54 12.49
CA ILE A 137 -6.15 -3.24 11.22
C ILE A 137 -5.72 -2.33 10.06
N ALA A 138 -4.73 -2.77 9.28
CA ALA A 138 -4.32 -2.12 8.05
C ALA A 138 -4.95 -2.82 6.85
N PHE A 139 -5.76 -2.10 6.07
CA PHE A 139 -6.24 -2.57 4.78
C PHE A 139 -5.31 -2.07 3.66
N HIS A 140 -4.79 -3.01 2.86
CA HIS A 140 -4.14 -2.67 1.60
C HIS A 140 -5.04 -3.08 0.44
N VAL A 141 -5.55 -2.09 -0.32
CA VAL A 141 -6.56 -2.30 -1.37
C VAL A 141 -6.12 -1.67 -2.67
N SER A 142 -5.68 -2.49 -3.60
CA SER A 142 -5.09 -2.08 -4.88
C SER A 142 -5.52 -2.99 -6.04
N GLY A 143 -4.95 -2.82 -7.21
CA GLY A 143 -5.11 -3.74 -8.35
C GLY A 143 -4.50 -5.13 -8.10
N GLY A 144 -3.47 -5.23 -7.28
CA GLY A 144 -2.77 -6.49 -6.97
C GLY A 144 -3.15 -7.11 -5.64
N THR A 145 -3.70 -6.33 -4.71
CA THR A 145 -3.89 -6.74 -3.32
C THR A 145 -5.25 -6.29 -2.79
N THR A 146 -5.89 -7.14 -1.99
CA THR A 146 -7.05 -6.79 -1.16
C THR A 146 -6.92 -7.64 0.09
N GLU A 147 -6.34 -7.05 1.13
CA GLU A 147 -5.95 -7.73 2.36
C GLU A 147 -6.24 -6.86 3.56
N ALA A 148 -6.60 -7.50 4.68
CA ALA A 148 -6.60 -6.92 6.02
C ALA A 148 -5.44 -7.54 6.82
N VAL A 149 -4.63 -6.69 7.40
CA VAL A 149 -3.43 -7.03 8.16
C VAL A 149 -3.65 -6.58 9.59
N LEU A 150 -3.56 -7.50 10.55
CA LEU A 150 -3.45 -7.16 11.97
C LEU A 150 -2.04 -6.68 12.23
N VAL A 151 -1.91 -5.49 12.74
CA VAL A 151 -0.63 -4.90 13.13
C VAL A 151 -0.60 -4.78 14.64
N ASN A 152 0.40 -5.38 15.26
CA ASN A 152 0.67 -5.26 16.69
C ASN A 152 1.99 -4.54 16.92
N PRO A 153 2.11 -3.72 17.97
CA PRO A 153 3.41 -3.22 18.42
C PRO A 153 4.38 -4.36 18.71
N ASP A 154 5.64 -4.17 18.36
CA ASP A 154 6.71 -5.12 18.61
C ASP A 154 7.97 -4.40 19.12
N ASN A 155 8.57 -4.94 20.19
CA ASN A 155 9.73 -4.30 20.83
C ASN A 155 11.02 -4.43 20.00
N GLU A 156 11.15 -5.50 19.22
CA GLU A 156 12.35 -5.78 18.43
C GLU A 156 12.26 -5.15 17.04
N HIS A 157 11.05 -5.17 16.43
CA HIS A 157 10.85 -4.82 15.03
C HIS A 157 9.93 -3.62 14.81
N ILE A 158 9.52 -2.91 15.87
CA ILE A 158 8.54 -1.81 15.90
C ILE A 158 7.12 -2.35 15.79
N ILE A 159 6.83 -3.12 14.74
CA ILE A 159 5.53 -3.76 14.51
C ILE A 159 5.70 -5.19 14.03
N ASN A 160 4.71 -6.02 14.36
CA ASN A 160 4.47 -7.32 13.75
C ASN A 160 3.18 -7.24 12.93
N ALA A 161 3.22 -7.70 11.69
CA ALA A 161 2.13 -7.58 10.73
C ALA A 161 1.71 -8.97 10.22
N GLU A 162 0.45 -9.36 10.48
CA GLU A 162 -0.13 -10.65 10.12
C GLU A 162 -1.33 -10.45 9.21
N ILE A 163 -1.40 -11.15 8.06
CA ILE A 163 -2.61 -11.15 7.23
C ILE A 163 -3.70 -11.95 7.93
N VAL A 164 -4.81 -11.28 8.22
CA VAL A 164 -5.95 -11.87 8.94
C VAL A 164 -7.19 -12.05 8.07
N ALA A 165 -7.22 -11.40 6.90
CA ALA A 165 -8.25 -11.61 5.88
C ALA A 165 -7.75 -11.17 4.50
N SER A 166 -8.28 -11.76 3.43
CA SER A 166 -7.93 -11.40 2.06
C SER A 166 -9.11 -11.61 1.09
N SER A 167 -8.99 -11.07 -0.12
CA SER A 167 -9.87 -11.53 -1.20
C SER A 167 -9.38 -12.88 -1.72
N SER A 168 -10.28 -13.87 -1.72
CA SER A 168 -9.98 -15.25 -2.12
C SER A 168 -9.85 -15.42 -3.65
N ASP A 169 -10.27 -14.43 -4.42
CA ASP A 169 -10.28 -14.48 -5.88
C ASP A 169 -9.84 -13.15 -6.52
N LEU A 170 -10.77 -12.35 -7.01
CA LEU A 170 -10.51 -11.10 -7.69
C LEU A 170 -10.17 -9.98 -6.69
N LYS A 171 -9.13 -9.19 -6.97
CA LYS A 171 -8.78 -8.04 -6.14
C LYS A 171 -9.71 -6.86 -6.44
N ALA A 172 -9.92 -5.97 -5.46
CA ALA A 172 -10.87 -4.86 -5.59
C ALA A 172 -10.56 -3.94 -6.78
N GLY A 173 -9.30 -3.58 -7.00
CA GLY A 173 -8.92 -2.79 -8.16
C GLY A 173 -9.17 -3.52 -9.48
N GLN A 174 -8.92 -4.83 -9.54
CA GLN A 174 -9.25 -5.63 -10.73
C GLN A 174 -10.75 -5.69 -10.98
N ALA A 175 -11.59 -5.79 -9.94
CA ALA A 175 -13.05 -5.76 -10.10
C ALA A 175 -13.51 -4.42 -10.69
N ILE A 176 -12.98 -3.30 -10.17
CA ILE A 176 -13.22 -1.95 -10.66
C ILE A 176 -12.80 -1.81 -12.13
N ASP A 177 -11.57 -2.23 -12.46
CA ASP A 177 -11.03 -2.09 -13.81
C ASP A 177 -11.79 -2.95 -14.83
N ARG A 178 -12.15 -4.19 -14.48
CA ARG A 178 -12.94 -5.08 -15.38
C ARG A 178 -14.32 -4.53 -15.64
N VAL A 179 -15.01 -4.03 -14.60
CA VAL A 179 -16.31 -3.38 -14.76
C VAL A 179 -16.18 -2.10 -15.57
N GLY A 180 -15.14 -1.30 -15.34
CA GLY A 180 -14.87 -0.10 -16.11
C GLY A 180 -14.65 -0.38 -17.59
N VAL A 181 -13.82 -1.37 -17.93
CA VAL A 181 -13.61 -1.81 -19.35
C VAL A 181 -14.92 -2.32 -19.97
N MET A 182 -15.74 -3.07 -19.21
CA MET A 182 -17.08 -3.53 -19.65
C MET A 182 -17.99 -2.36 -19.99
N LEU A 183 -17.89 -1.23 -19.28
CA LEU A 183 -18.64 0.00 -19.52
C LEU A 183 -17.99 0.90 -20.59
N SER A 184 -16.90 0.46 -21.22
CA SER A 184 -16.10 1.19 -22.22
C SER A 184 -15.33 2.39 -21.65
N LEU A 185 -14.90 2.30 -20.38
CA LEU A 185 -14.02 3.28 -19.75
C LEU A 185 -12.54 2.95 -20.01
N ASN A 186 -11.67 3.95 -19.91
CA ASN A 186 -10.23 3.77 -20.09
C ASN A 186 -9.60 3.05 -18.89
N PHE A 187 -8.57 2.26 -19.16
CA PHE A 187 -7.75 1.64 -18.11
C PHE A 187 -6.60 2.58 -17.68
N PRO A 188 -6.32 2.73 -16.39
CA PRO A 188 -7.04 2.22 -15.22
C PRO A 188 -8.39 2.93 -14.99
N ALA A 189 -9.46 2.16 -14.76
CA ALA A 189 -10.83 2.66 -14.84
C ALA A 189 -11.34 3.32 -13.55
N GLY A 190 -10.61 3.20 -12.42
CA GLY A 190 -11.05 3.66 -11.10
C GLY A 190 -11.60 5.10 -11.09
N PRO A 191 -10.83 6.11 -11.53
CA PRO A 191 -11.29 7.50 -11.51
C PRO A 191 -12.49 7.78 -12.41
N GLU A 192 -12.58 7.10 -13.59
CA GLU A 192 -13.72 7.27 -14.48
C GLU A 192 -14.97 6.57 -13.95
N LEU A 193 -14.80 5.37 -13.37
CA LEU A 193 -15.89 4.63 -12.74
C LEU A 193 -16.48 5.41 -11.55
N GLU A 194 -15.63 6.04 -10.75
CA GLU A 194 -16.07 6.92 -9.66
C GLU A 194 -16.93 8.07 -10.17
N ARG A 195 -16.43 8.85 -11.15
CA ARG A 195 -17.18 9.96 -11.74
C ARG A 195 -18.50 9.51 -12.38
N LEU A 196 -18.53 8.31 -12.95
CA LEU A 196 -19.75 7.75 -13.53
C LEU A 196 -20.75 7.39 -12.44
N SER A 197 -20.29 6.78 -11.33
CA SER A 197 -21.12 6.40 -10.19
C SER A 197 -21.79 7.60 -9.49
N GLU A 198 -21.14 8.78 -9.48
CA GLU A 198 -21.66 10.01 -8.89
C GLU A 198 -22.96 10.51 -9.58
N LYS A 199 -23.24 10.04 -10.80
CA LYS A 199 -24.48 10.38 -11.56
C LYS A 199 -25.67 9.50 -11.19
N SER A 200 -25.47 8.45 -10.39
CA SER A 200 -26.54 7.54 -9.97
C SER A 200 -27.10 7.93 -8.60
N ASN A 201 -28.43 7.83 -8.46
CA ASN A 201 -29.13 7.93 -7.19
C ASN A 201 -29.71 6.57 -6.75
N ALA A 202 -29.31 5.47 -7.38
CA ALA A 202 -29.79 4.14 -7.03
C ALA A 202 -29.32 3.73 -5.63
N VAL A 203 -30.12 2.90 -4.97
CA VAL A 203 -29.79 2.33 -3.66
C VAL A 203 -29.78 0.81 -3.77
N PHE A 204 -28.66 0.19 -3.47
CA PHE A 204 -28.51 -1.25 -3.55
C PHE A 204 -28.39 -1.90 -2.16
N LYS A 205 -29.16 -2.96 -1.92
CA LYS A 205 -28.94 -3.83 -0.76
C LYS A 205 -27.95 -4.92 -1.14
N ILE A 206 -26.67 -4.71 -0.82
CA ILE A 206 -25.60 -5.62 -1.20
C ILE A 206 -25.22 -6.49 -0.01
N LYS A 207 -25.32 -7.81 -0.21
CA LYS A 207 -24.76 -8.81 0.71
C LYS A 207 -23.42 -9.27 0.13
N PRO A 208 -22.28 -9.00 0.82
CA PRO A 208 -20.98 -9.44 0.33
C PRO A 208 -20.87 -10.97 0.35
N SER A 209 -20.08 -11.51 -0.56
CA SER A 209 -19.71 -12.94 -0.54
C SER A 209 -18.54 -13.11 0.42
N MET A 210 -18.76 -13.80 1.53
CA MET A 210 -17.78 -13.99 2.59
C MET A 210 -17.58 -15.47 2.90
N LYS A 211 -16.33 -15.85 3.20
CA LYS A 211 -15.97 -17.13 3.80
C LYS A 211 -15.07 -16.83 5.00
N ASN A 212 -15.60 -16.99 6.23
CA ASN A 212 -14.98 -16.48 7.42
C ASN A 212 -14.75 -14.96 7.29
N ALA A 213 -13.50 -14.50 7.41
CA ALA A 213 -13.14 -13.10 7.21
C ALA A 213 -12.73 -12.77 5.76
N ASP A 214 -12.53 -13.77 4.91
CA ASP A 214 -12.16 -13.55 3.51
C ASP A 214 -13.37 -13.17 2.65
N CYS A 215 -13.17 -12.24 1.71
CA CYS A 215 -14.19 -11.87 0.74
C CYS A 215 -13.97 -12.52 -0.63
N SER A 216 -15.01 -12.51 -1.48
CA SER A 216 -14.94 -12.86 -2.90
C SER A 216 -15.57 -11.74 -3.72
N LEU A 217 -14.86 -11.29 -4.75
CA LEU A 217 -15.26 -10.19 -5.62
C LEU A 217 -15.56 -10.61 -7.06
N SER A 218 -15.27 -11.85 -7.46
CA SER A 218 -15.56 -12.34 -8.82
C SER A 218 -17.04 -12.27 -9.18
N GLY A 219 -17.92 -12.47 -8.19
CA GLY A 219 -19.37 -12.33 -8.37
C GLY A 219 -19.83 -10.92 -8.73
N VAL A 220 -19.04 -9.88 -8.41
CA VAL A 220 -19.38 -8.48 -8.74
C VAL A 220 -19.36 -8.26 -10.26
N GLU A 221 -18.31 -8.74 -10.95
CA GLU A 221 -18.18 -8.66 -12.40
C GLU A 221 -19.38 -9.30 -13.10
N ASN A 222 -19.77 -10.51 -12.66
CA ASN A 222 -20.91 -11.25 -13.23
C ASN A 222 -22.25 -10.51 -13.02
N LYS A 223 -22.46 -9.93 -11.83
CA LYS A 223 -23.66 -9.13 -11.55
C LYS A 223 -23.71 -7.87 -12.40
N CYS A 224 -22.60 -7.13 -12.52
CA CYS A 224 -22.50 -5.96 -13.39
C CYS A 224 -22.77 -6.32 -14.87
N LYS A 225 -22.24 -7.45 -15.35
CA LYS A 225 -22.52 -7.95 -16.69
C LYS A 225 -24.02 -8.23 -16.90
N LYS A 226 -24.67 -8.87 -15.92
CA LYS A 226 -26.11 -9.10 -15.94
C LYS A 226 -26.89 -7.78 -15.99
N MET A 227 -26.57 -6.81 -15.13
CA MET A 227 -27.20 -5.49 -15.12
C MET A 227 -27.07 -4.81 -16.50
N LEU A 228 -25.89 -4.92 -17.15
CA LEU A 228 -25.69 -4.38 -18.50
C LEU A 228 -26.60 -5.04 -19.54
N THR A 229 -26.79 -6.36 -19.47
CA THR A 229 -27.72 -7.07 -20.37
C THR A 229 -29.18 -6.78 -20.09
N GLU A 230 -29.52 -6.37 -18.88
CA GLU A 230 -30.87 -5.94 -18.46
C GLU A 230 -31.11 -4.44 -18.70
N ASN A 231 -30.18 -3.77 -19.40
CA ASN A 231 -30.24 -2.34 -19.78
C ASN A 231 -30.32 -1.36 -18.57
N TYR A 232 -29.65 -1.70 -17.46
CA TYR A 232 -29.44 -0.71 -16.39
C TYR A 232 -28.57 0.44 -16.89
N GLU A 233 -28.77 1.62 -16.33
CA GLU A 233 -27.92 2.76 -16.60
C GLU A 233 -26.47 2.46 -16.21
N LYS A 234 -25.50 2.88 -17.04
CA LYS A 234 -24.07 2.67 -16.77
C LYS A 234 -23.64 3.26 -15.43
N SER A 235 -24.24 4.37 -15.01
CA SER A 235 -24.02 5.00 -13.70
C SER A 235 -24.44 4.11 -12.54
N ASP A 236 -25.56 3.40 -12.67
CA ASP A 236 -26.05 2.47 -11.65
C ASP A 236 -25.16 1.26 -11.53
N ILE A 237 -24.65 0.74 -12.66
CA ILE A 237 -23.68 -0.36 -12.67
C ILE A 237 -22.36 0.04 -12.01
N ALA A 238 -21.88 1.26 -12.30
CA ALA A 238 -20.68 1.80 -11.69
C ALA A 238 -20.84 1.94 -10.16
N LEU A 239 -21.97 2.49 -9.71
CA LEU A 239 -22.30 2.62 -8.30
C LEU A 239 -22.40 1.26 -7.61
N PHE A 240 -23.08 0.29 -8.23
CA PHE A 240 -23.20 -1.08 -7.72
C PHE A 240 -21.83 -1.73 -7.54
N CYS A 241 -20.90 -1.53 -8.48
CA CYS A 241 -19.53 -2.05 -8.39
C CYS A 241 -18.81 -1.48 -7.17
N ILE A 242 -18.81 -0.15 -6.99
CA ILE A 242 -18.13 0.52 -5.86
C ILE A 242 -18.77 0.10 -4.54
N ASP A 243 -20.09 0.09 -4.45
CA ASP A 243 -20.81 -0.32 -3.24
C ASP A 243 -20.58 -1.81 -2.90
N SER A 244 -20.35 -2.65 -3.92
CA SER A 244 -19.98 -4.05 -3.70
C SER A 244 -18.58 -4.20 -3.09
N VAL A 245 -17.63 -3.36 -3.51
CA VAL A 245 -16.29 -3.30 -2.90
C VAL A 245 -16.40 -2.82 -1.45
N ILE A 246 -17.17 -1.75 -1.19
CA ILE A 246 -17.42 -1.25 0.17
C ILE A 246 -18.01 -2.37 1.04
N ALA A 247 -19.04 -3.06 0.55
CA ALA A 247 -19.69 -4.13 1.29
C ALA A 247 -18.73 -5.29 1.62
N ALA A 248 -17.82 -5.64 0.69
CA ALA A 248 -16.82 -6.67 0.90
C ALA A 248 -15.82 -6.27 1.99
N LEU A 249 -15.24 -5.06 1.91
CA LEU A 249 -14.29 -4.57 2.91
C LEU A 249 -14.94 -4.39 4.30
N ASP A 250 -16.17 -3.89 4.35
CA ASP A 250 -16.97 -3.78 5.58
C ASP A 250 -17.26 -5.17 6.18
N GLY A 251 -17.57 -6.15 5.32
CA GLY A 251 -17.75 -7.54 5.72
C GLY A 251 -16.49 -8.15 6.32
N MET A 252 -15.32 -7.90 5.71
CA MET A 252 -14.03 -8.35 6.24
C MET A 252 -13.79 -7.78 7.64
N TYR A 253 -13.91 -6.47 7.81
CA TYR A 253 -13.69 -5.83 9.10
C TYR A 253 -14.65 -6.34 10.18
N LYS A 254 -15.95 -6.44 9.87
CA LYS A 254 -16.95 -6.99 10.80
C LYS A 254 -16.68 -8.43 11.21
N ALA A 255 -16.16 -9.24 10.30
CA ALA A 255 -15.80 -10.63 10.61
C ALA A 255 -14.58 -10.73 11.55
N LEU A 256 -13.71 -9.71 11.56
CA LEU A 256 -12.54 -9.65 12.44
C LEU A 256 -12.88 -9.13 13.83
N MET A 257 -13.91 -8.28 13.98
CA MET A 257 -14.28 -7.66 15.25
C MET A 257 -14.55 -8.65 16.40
N PRO A 258 -15.20 -9.80 16.21
CA PRO A 258 -15.44 -10.75 17.29
C PRO A 258 -14.16 -11.34 17.89
N LYS A 259 -13.09 -11.43 17.09
CA LYS A 259 -11.80 -11.98 17.51
C LYS A 259 -10.86 -10.93 18.08
N TYR A 260 -10.82 -9.74 17.49
CA TYR A 260 -9.80 -8.73 17.77
C TYR A 260 -10.35 -7.46 18.43
N GLY A 261 -11.66 -7.32 18.54
CA GLY A 261 -12.30 -6.10 19.01
C GLY A 261 -12.45 -5.05 17.91
N ALA A 262 -13.00 -3.89 18.28
CA ALA A 262 -13.12 -2.73 17.38
C ALA A 262 -11.81 -1.94 17.38
N LEU A 263 -10.82 -2.42 16.61
CA LEU A 263 -9.52 -1.79 16.47
C LEU A 263 -9.57 -0.58 15.51
N PRO A 264 -8.64 0.40 15.64
CA PRO A 264 -8.45 1.43 14.63
C PRO A 264 -8.24 0.81 13.23
N VAL A 265 -8.69 1.53 12.18
CA VAL A 265 -8.59 1.03 10.80
C VAL A 265 -7.81 2.04 9.95
N VAL A 266 -6.82 1.54 9.24
CA VAL A 266 -5.97 2.32 8.34
C VAL A 266 -6.08 1.74 6.93
N PHE A 267 -6.35 2.58 5.95
CA PHE A 267 -6.45 2.19 4.55
C PHE A 267 -5.29 2.72 3.69
N SER A 268 -4.76 1.86 2.82
CA SER A 268 -3.77 2.20 1.81
C SER A 268 -4.08 1.50 0.48
N GLY A 269 -3.43 1.96 -0.60
CA GLY A 269 -3.61 1.42 -1.95
C GLY A 269 -4.55 2.27 -2.81
N GLY A 270 -4.38 2.17 -4.14
CA GLY A 270 -5.04 3.07 -5.10
C GLY A 270 -6.57 3.07 -5.08
N VAL A 271 -7.19 1.94 -4.73
CA VAL A 271 -8.65 1.83 -4.64
C VAL A 271 -9.21 2.71 -3.51
N THR A 272 -8.45 2.90 -2.44
CA THR A 272 -8.88 3.68 -1.28
C THR A 272 -8.83 5.19 -1.50
N SER A 273 -8.34 5.64 -2.66
CA SER A 273 -8.45 7.04 -3.08
C SER A 273 -9.87 7.42 -3.51
N ASN A 274 -10.74 6.42 -3.77
CA ASN A 274 -12.16 6.64 -4.10
C ASN A 274 -12.89 7.32 -2.95
N LYS A 275 -13.51 8.47 -3.21
CA LYS A 275 -14.18 9.32 -2.20
C LYS A 275 -15.32 8.60 -1.49
N ARG A 276 -16.11 7.79 -2.23
CA ARG A 276 -17.23 7.06 -1.66
C ARG A 276 -16.78 6.00 -0.66
N ILE A 277 -15.70 5.28 -0.99
CA ILE A 277 -15.06 4.33 -0.08
C ILE A 277 -14.52 5.07 1.15
N LYS A 278 -13.79 6.17 0.94
CA LYS A 278 -13.26 7.01 2.03
C LYS A 278 -14.35 7.46 3.00
N ASN A 279 -15.38 8.10 2.48
CA ASN A 279 -16.46 8.65 3.30
C ASN A 279 -17.15 7.55 4.10
N TYR A 280 -17.48 6.41 3.47
CA TYR A 280 -18.12 5.29 4.17
C TYR A 280 -17.33 4.81 5.39
N PHE A 281 -16.03 4.53 5.22
CA PHE A 281 -15.22 4.00 6.32
C PHE A 281 -14.79 5.07 7.32
N HIS A 282 -14.60 6.31 6.88
CA HIS A 282 -14.38 7.44 7.78
C HIS A 282 -15.59 7.66 8.69
N ASP A 283 -16.80 7.81 8.13
CA ASP A 283 -18.00 8.12 8.89
C ASP A 283 -18.41 6.99 9.83
N LYS A 284 -18.18 5.73 9.42
CA LYS A 284 -18.62 4.58 10.19
C LYS A 284 -17.63 4.10 11.24
N TYR A 285 -16.34 4.18 10.94
CA TYR A 285 -15.29 3.59 11.76
C TYR A 285 -14.17 4.56 12.15
N ASN A 286 -14.32 5.84 11.81
CA ASN A 286 -13.27 6.85 11.96
C ASN A 286 -11.94 6.37 11.34
N ALA A 287 -12.05 5.69 10.18
CA ALA A 287 -10.90 5.10 9.51
C ALA A 287 -9.95 6.17 8.97
N VAL A 288 -8.68 5.84 8.97
CA VAL A 288 -7.58 6.67 8.51
C VAL A 288 -7.15 6.22 7.11
N PHE A 289 -6.77 7.18 6.26
CA PHE A 289 -6.40 6.89 4.88
C PHE A 289 -5.03 7.47 4.55
N ALA A 290 -4.18 6.63 3.93
CA ALA A 290 -2.93 7.10 3.35
C ALA A 290 -3.18 8.10 2.22
N GLU A 291 -2.32 9.10 2.10
CA GLU A 291 -2.31 9.97 0.93
C GLU A 291 -1.90 9.18 -0.34
N PRO A 292 -2.45 9.53 -1.52
CA PRO A 292 -2.16 8.80 -2.76
C PRO A 292 -0.66 8.71 -3.10
N ALA A 293 0.12 9.74 -2.78
CA ALA A 293 1.57 9.76 -2.99
C ALA A 293 2.33 8.68 -2.21
N PHE A 294 1.76 8.21 -1.09
CA PHE A 294 2.32 7.20 -0.19
C PHE A 294 1.63 5.83 -0.30
N SER A 295 0.61 5.71 -1.12
CA SER A 295 -0.15 4.46 -1.32
C SER A 295 0.50 3.49 -2.31
N ALA A 296 1.44 3.96 -3.14
CA ALA A 296 2.25 3.12 -4.03
C ALA A 296 3.60 2.82 -3.40
N ASP A 297 4.34 1.86 -3.98
CA ASP A 297 5.69 1.49 -3.52
C ASP A 297 6.57 2.72 -3.33
N ASN A 298 7.20 2.83 -2.17
CA ASN A 298 8.07 3.94 -1.80
C ASN A 298 8.96 3.58 -0.60
N ALA A 299 10.08 4.30 -0.45
CA ALA A 299 11.02 4.14 0.66
C ALA A 299 10.69 4.99 1.90
N ALA A 300 9.61 5.78 1.86
CA ALA A 300 9.25 6.71 2.92
C ALA A 300 9.10 6.03 4.28
N GLY A 301 8.28 4.96 4.33
CA GLY A 301 8.07 4.23 5.58
C GLY A 301 9.35 3.58 6.11
N THR A 302 10.23 3.11 5.23
CA THR A 302 11.53 2.55 5.61
C THR A 302 12.43 3.60 6.27
N ALA A 303 12.41 4.84 5.79
CA ALA A 303 13.14 5.96 6.42
C ALA A 303 12.54 6.33 7.79
N VAL A 304 11.20 6.41 7.89
CA VAL A 304 10.48 6.68 9.15
C VAL A 304 10.76 5.60 10.19
N LEU A 305 10.64 4.32 9.82
CA LEU A 305 10.95 3.21 10.72
C LEU A 305 12.41 3.23 11.19
N SER A 306 13.34 3.69 10.34
CA SER A 306 14.75 3.83 10.74
C SER A 306 14.95 4.88 11.82
N SER A 307 14.21 5.98 11.78
CA SER A 307 14.21 6.99 12.85
C SER A 307 13.70 6.42 14.16
N ILE A 308 12.56 5.73 14.13
CA ILE A 308 11.94 5.13 15.32
C ILE A 308 12.87 4.07 15.93
N MET A 309 13.47 3.21 15.09
CA MET A 309 14.40 2.18 15.55
C MET A 309 15.67 2.77 16.14
N TYR A 310 16.19 3.83 15.55
CA TYR A 310 17.37 4.53 16.04
C TYR A 310 17.13 5.14 17.42
N ASP A 311 15.98 5.78 17.64
CA ASP A 311 15.63 6.38 18.92
C ASP A 311 15.37 5.33 20.01
N ARG A 312 14.83 4.15 19.67
CA ARG A 312 14.64 3.03 20.62
C ARG A 312 15.96 2.37 21.06
N ARG A 313 17.05 2.53 20.30
CA ARG A 313 18.35 1.89 20.56
C ARG A 313 19.41 2.83 21.12
N LYS A 314 19.07 4.10 21.30
CA LYS A 314 19.87 5.07 22.07
C LYS A 314 19.70 4.81 23.58
#